data_e87a896eaf9cdcbca95e8f26d37c81b1
#
_entry.id   e87a896eaf9cdcbca95e8f26d37c81b1
#
_cell.length_a   1.000
_cell.length_b   1.000
_cell.length_c   1.000
_cell.angle_alpha   90.00
_cell.angle_beta   90.00
_cell.angle_gamma   90.00
#
_symmetry.space_group_name_H-M   'P 1'
#
loop_
_entity.id
_entity.type
_entity.pdbx_description
1 polymer ?
#
loop_
_entity_poly.entity_id
_entity_poly.type
_entity_poly.pdbx_seq_one_letter_code
_entity_poly.pdbx_strand_id
1 'polypeptide(L)'
;MLNKSICFFLFVILSISASSQKSDIKKQEAKLLFVGNSLTYYNNLPDLVKEEGLKKNIHLEVDMIAFPNYALIDHWDDGKVQKRIQEGNYDFVLIQQGPSSQSYGREVLFDYGRRFKNLCDKNGAQLTLFMVWPSQNHYATFDSVIKNHEDAAKAINAGICPVGKVWKTHFDATGDYSFYGPDGFHPSRKGSHVAAEVIISCLF
;
A
#
# COMPACT_ATOMS: atom_id res chain seq x y z
N MET A 1 -52.70 20.45 71.09
CA MET A 1 -52.36 21.29 69.94
C MET A 1 -51.27 20.56 69.15
N LEU A 2 -51.68 20.01 68.04
CA LEU A 2 -50.76 19.18 67.19
C LEU A 2 -50.19 20.05 66.07
N ASN A 3 -48.87 20.28 66.07
CA ASN A 3 -48.20 20.97 64.98
C ASN A 3 -47.79 19.94 63.89
N LYS A 4 -48.39 20.06 62.72
CA LYS A 4 -48.03 19.28 61.54
C LYS A 4 -46.99 20.06 60.77
N SER A 5 -45.76 19.57 60.81
CA SER A 5 -44.64 20.01 59.90
C SER A 5 -44.79 19.33 58.55
N ILE A 6 -45.02 20.11 57.52
CA ILE A 6 -45.06 19.64 56.10
C ILE A 6 -43.68 19.77 55.57
N CYS A 7 -43.01 18.63 55.31
CA CYS A 7 -41.73 18.57 54.52
C CYS A 7 -42.04 18.61 53.03
N PHE A 8 -41.60 19.70 52.40
CA PHE A 8 -41.62 19.84 50.92
C PHE A 8 -40.40 19.19 50.36
N PHE A 9 -40.55 18.04 49.68
CA PHE A 9 -39.48 17.42 48.92
C PHE A 9 -39.38 18.07 47.53
N LEU A 10 -38.31 18.83 47.29
CA LEU A 10 -38.01 19.41 45.99
C LEU A 10 -37.32 18.35 45.13
N PHE A 11 -38.01 17.80 44.13
CA PHE A 11 -37.44 16.92 43.12
C PHE A 11 -36.71 17.78 42.08
N VAL A 12 -35.36 17.79 42.11
CA VAL A 12 -34.53 18.38 41.06
C VAL A 12 -34.39 17.34 39.96
N ILE A 13 -35.07 17.56 38.84
CA ILE A 13 -34.89 16.74 37.61
C ILE A 13 -33.63 17.25 36.90
N LEU A 14 -32.54 16.52 37.03
CA LEU A 14 -31.32 16.72 36.20
C LEU A 14 -31.59 16.18 34.79
N SER A 15 -31.82 17.09 33.85
CA SER A 15 -31.87 16.74 32.42
C SER A 15 -30.46 16.49 31.91
N ILE A 16 -30.06 15.21 31.74
CA ILE A 16 -28.82 14.84 31.07
C ILE A 16 -29.05 15.00 29.57
N SER A 17 -28.58 16.12 29.00
CA SER A 17 -28.51 16.29 27.57
C SER A 17 -27.36 15.42 27.04
N ALA A 18 -27.67 14.25 26.47
CA ALA A 18 -26.74 13.45 25.73
C ALA A 18 -26.37 14.19 24.43
N SER A 19 -25.29 14.96 24.48
CA SER A 19 -24.64 15.50 23.28
C SER A 19 -24.04 14.34 22.50
N SER A 20 -24.70 13.92 21.43
CA SER A 20 -24.12 12.99 20.45
C SER A 20 -22.97 13.71 19.77
N GLN A 21 -21.72 13.51 20.25
CA GLN A 21 -20.52 13.89 19.53
C GLN A 21 -20.43 13.00 18.30
N LYS A 22 -20.93 13.51 17.15
CA LYS A 22 -20.50 13.00 15.84
C LYS A 22 -18.98 13.22 15.80
N SER A 23 -18.22 12.15 15.92
CA SER A 23 -16.80 12.19 15.59
C SER A 23 -16.71 12.53 14.11
N ASP A 24 -16.34 13.75 13.76
CA ASP A 24 -15.93 14.09 12.40
C ASP A 24 -14.71 13.20 12.07
N ILE A 25 -14.96 12.10 11.38
CA ILE A 25 -13.90 11.26 10.82
C ILE A 25 -13.18 12.16 9.82
N LYS A 26 -12.00 12.67 10.22
CA LYS A 26 -11.21 13.56 9.39
C LYS A 26 -10.88 12.83 8.09
N LYS A 27 -11.34 13.38 6.97
CA LYS A 27 -11.03 12.89 5.64
C LYS A 27 -9.50 12.90 5.48
N GLN A 28 -8.91 11.74 5.21
CA GLN A 28 -7.50 11.62 4.93
C GLN A 28 -7.28 11.74 3.42
N GLU A 29 -6.38 12.64 3.01
CA GLU A 29 -6.02 12.83 1.60
C GLU A 29 -4.54 12.50 1.41
N ALA A 30 -4.17 11.88 0.31
CA ALA A 30 -2.79 11.63 -0.03
C ALA A 30 -2.59 11.48 -1.54
N LYS A 31 -1.37 11.78 -1.99
CA LYS A 31 -0.95 11.67 -3.39
C LYS A 31 0.10 10.57 -3.54
N LEU A 32 -0.18 9.59 -4.41
CA LEU A 32 0.64 8.43 -4.64
C LEU A 32 1.20 8.42 -6.07
N LEU A 33 2.49 8.08 -6.21
CA LEU A 33 3.10 7.72 -7.49
C LEU A 33 3.39 6.23 -7.51
N PHE A 34 2.83 5.52 -8.48
CA PHE A 34 3.20 4.15 -8.79
C PHE A 34 4.29 4.11 -9.86
N VAL A 35 5.35 3.35 -9.59
CA VAL A 35 6.46 3.13 -10.53
C VAL A 35 6.68 1.64 -10.69
N GLY A 36 6.62 1.12 -11.91
CA GLY A 36 6.79 -0.32 -12.13
C GLY A 36 6.59 -0.79 -13.56
N ASN A 37 6.08 -1.97 -13.69
CA ASN A 37 5.83 -2.61 -14.99
C ASN A 37 4.41 -3.19 -15.07
N SER A 38 4.21 -4.26 -15.85
CA SER A 38 2.90 -4.88 -16.03
C SER A 38 2.25 -5.33 -14.72
N LEU A 39 3.01 -5.74 -13.72
CA LEU A 39 2.46 -6.12 -12.40
C LEU A 39 1.86 -4.92 -11.65
N THR A 40 2.23 -3.70 -12.03
CA THR A 40 1.66 -2.46 -11.49
C THR A 40 0.45 -1.97 -12.29
N TYR A 41 0.47 -2.02 -13.63
CA TYR A 41 -0.65 -1.49 -14.41
C TYR A 41 -1.74 -2.51 -14.74
N TYR A 42 -1.49 -3.81 -14.54
CA TYR A 42 -2.48 -4.84 -14.88
C TYR A 42 -3.78 -4.65 -14.08
N ASN A 43 -4.92 -4.87 -14.72
CA ASN A 43 -6.26 -4.61 -14.16
C ASN A 43 -6.47 -3.20 -13.59
N ASN A 44 -5.63 -2.24 -14.00
CA ASN A 44 -5.67 -0.86 -13.51
C ASN A 44 -5.53 -0.76 -11.96
N LEU A 45 -4.52 -1.44 -11.41
CA LEU A 45 -4.29 -1.51 -9.96
C LEU A 45 -4.31 -0.13 -9.25
N PRO A 46 -3.75 0.97 -9.80
CA PRO A 46 -3.84 2.28 -9.14
C PRO A 46 -5.28 2.75 -8.88
N ASP A 47 -6.21 2.51 -9.81
CA ASP A 47 -7.62 2.86 -9.58
C ASP A 47 -8.29 1.93 -8.55
N LEU A 48 -7.94 0.64 -8.53
CA LEU A 48 -8.41 -0.26 -7.47
C LEU A 48 -7.91 0.20 -6.08
N VAL A 49 -6.69 0.72 -5.99
CA VAL A 49 -6.16 1.29 -4.73
C VAL A 49 -6.95 2.54 -4.32
N LYS A 50 -7.35 3.40 -5.28
CA LYS A 50 -8.27 4.53 -4.98
C LYS A 50 -9.61 4.04 -4.44
N GLU A 51 -10.20 3.04 -5.08
CA GLU A 51 -11.49 2.45 -4.66
C GLU A 51 -11.40 1.87 -3.25
N GLU A 52 -10.32 1.14 -2.93
CA GLU A 52 -10.08 0.61 -1.58
C GLU A 52 -9.85 1.71 -0.54
N GLY A 53 -9.14 2.77 -0.91
CA GLY A 53 -8.97 3.96 -0.06
C GLY A 53 -10.30 4.60 0.30
N LEU A 54 -11.18 4.79 -0.69
CA LEU A 54 -12.51 5.39 -0.47
C LEU A 54 -13.36 4.60 0.52
N LYS A 55 -13.28 3.27 0.53
CA LYS A 55 -13.97 2.42 1.51
C LYS A 55 -13.55 2.71 2.96
N LYS A 56 -12.32 3.22 3.13
CA LYS A 56 -11.74 3.61 4.43
C LYS A 56 -11.75 5.12 4.68
N ASN A 57 -12.51 5.90 3.89
CA ASN A 57 -12.54 7.36 3.93
C ASN A 57 -11.19 8.04 3.63
N ILE A 58 -10.34 7.37 2.84
CA ILE A 58 -9.06 7.86 2.36
C ILE A 58 -9.22 8.27 0.90
N HIS A 59 -8.94 9.53 0.59
CA HIS A 59 -9.06 10.10 -0.75
C HIS A 59 -7.68 10.18 -1.40
N LEU A 60 -7.47 9.45 -2.48
CA LEU A 60 -6.18 9.34 -3.13
C LEU A 60 -6.19 10.03 -4.50
N GLU A 61 -5.18 10.88 -4.71
CA GLU A 61 -4.71 11.23 -6.05
C GLU A 61 -3.62 10.24 -6.42
N VAL A 62 -3.75 9.58 -7.57
CA VAL A 62 -2.77 8.59 -8.00
C VAL A 62 -2.25 8.90 -9.39
N ASP A 63 -0.92 8.84 -9.53
CA ASP A 63 -0.20 8.88 -10.79
C ASP A 63 0.53 7.56 -11.01
N MET A 64 0.83 7.23 -12.26
CA MET A 64 1.57 6.02 -12.59
C MET A 64 2.60 6.28 -13.69
N ILE A 65 3.81 5.74 -13.50
CA ILE A 65 4.82 5.56 -14.54
C ILE A 65 5.19 4.08 -14.56
N ALA A 66 4.61 3.33 -15.50
CA ALA A 66 4.85 1.90 -15.61
C ALA A 66 4.91 1.50 -17.09
N PHE A 67 5.92 0.71 -17.45
CA PHE A 67 6.15 0.24 -18.81
C PHE A 67 6.39 -1.26 -18.84
N PRO A 68 6.00 -1.95 -19.92
CA PRO A 68 6.24 -3.38 -20.05
C PRO A 68 7.72 -3.73 -19.83
N ASN A 69 7.98 -4.74 -19.01
CA ASN A 69 9.32 -5.29 -18.75
C ASN A 69 10.34 -4.34 -18.09
N TYR A 70 9.95 -3.12 -17.71
CA TYR A 70 10.86 -2.22 -17.01
C TYR A 70 11.22 -2.76 -15.61
N ALA A 71 12.51 -2.66 -15.31
CA ALA A 71 13.09 -2.78 -13.98
C ALA A 71 13.32 -1.37 -13.38
N LEU A 72 13.70 -1.30 -12.11
CA LEU A 72 14.01 0.00 -11.48
C LEU A 72 15.18 0.71 -12.15
N ILE A 73 16.14 -0.03 -12.70
CA ILE A 73 17.25 0.53 -13.48
C ILE A 73 16.74 1.27 -14.73
N ASP A 74 15.80 0.69 -15.47
CA ASP A 74 15.27 1.31 -16.69
C ASP A 74 14.54 2.61 -16.37
N HIS A 75 13.75 2.63 -15.29
CA HIS A 75 13.09 3.84 -14.81
C HIS A 75 14.06 4.92 -14.36
N TRP A 76 15.17 4.51 -13.75
CA TRP A 76 16.21 5.44 -13.34
C TRP A 76 16.92 6.07 -14.52
N ASP A 77 17.30 5.25 -15.50
CA ASP A 77 18.04 5.69 -16.68
C ASP A 77 17.17 6.55 -17.63
N ASP A 78 15.85 6.30 -17.69
CA ASP A 78 14.90 7.12 -18.44
C ASP A 78 14.71 8.54 -17.87
N GLY A 79 14.88 8.74 -16.56
CA GLY A 79 14.81 10.04 -15.91
C GLY A 79 13.39 10.58 -15.68
N LYS A 80 12.35 9.98 -16.24
CA LYS A 80 10.96 10.46 -16.11
C LYS A 80 10.43 10.40 -14.68
N VAL A 81 10.79 9.34 -13.94
CA VAL A 81 10.37 9.16 -12.55
C VAL A 81 11.01 10.22 -11.67
N GLN A 82 12.30 10.52 -11.86
CA GLN A 82 13.00 11.57 -11.10
C GLN A 82 12.32 12.92 -11.27
N LYS A 83 12.03 13.29 -12.52
CA LYS A 83 11.30 14.52 -12.83
C LYS A 83 9.93 14.55 -12.15
N ARG A 84 9.18 13.45 -12.25
CA ARG A 84 7.85 13.35 -11.66
C ARG A 84 7.87 13.50 -10.14
N ILE A 85 8.83 12.88 -9.43
CA ILE A 85 9.00 13.01 -7.98
C ILE A 85 9.34 14.45 -7.59
N GLN A 86 10.23 15.11 -8.34
CA GLN A 86 10.65 16.48 -8.06
C GLN A 86 9.54 17.53 -8.24
N GLU A 87 8.61 17.28 -9.16
CA GLU A 87 7.55 18.25 -9.52
C GLU A 87 6.19 17.92 -8.88
N GLY A 88 6.00 16.69 -8.38
CA GLY A 88 4.67 16.16 -8.12
C GLY A 88 4.13 16.30 -6.70
N ASN A 89 4.97 16.64 -5.71
CA ASN A 89 4.56 16.75 -4.29
C ASN A 89 3.82 15.49 -3.78
N TYR A 90 4.42 14.32 -3.97
CA TYR A 90 3.83 13.05 -3.55
C TYR A 90 4.05 12.81 -2.05
N ASP A 91 3.03 12.24 -1.39
CA ASP A 91 3.15 11.73 -0.03
C ASP A 91 3.85 10.36 -0.04
N PHE A 92 3.49 9.51 -1.02
CA PHE A 92 4.07 8.18 -1.18
C PHE A 92 4.53 7.93 -2.61
N VAL A 93 5.66 7.25 -2.74
CA VAL A 93 6.15 6.69 -4.01
C VAL A 93 6.28 5.18 -3.85
N LEU A 94 5.45 4.42 -4.57
CA LEU A 94 5.50 2.97 -4.59
C LEU A 94 6.33 2.53 -5.79
N ILE A 95 7.49 1.91 -5.53
CA ILE A 95 8.33 1.34 -6.58
C ILE A 95 8.20 -0.19 -6.61
N GLN A 96 8.07 -0.73 -7.82
CA GLN A 96 7.94 -2.16 -8.07
C GLN A 96 9.08 -2.63 -8.98
N GLN A 97 9.92 -3.50 -8.44
CA GLN A 97 10.88 -4.32 -9.17
C GLN A 97 10.23 -5.66 -9.53
N GLY A 98 10.68 -6.32 -10.59
CA GLY A 98 10.31 -7.71 -10.86
C GLY A 98 10.55 -8.63 -9.65
N PRO A 99 10.16 -9.91 -9.67
CA PRO A 99 10.19 -10.79 -8.48
C PRO A 99 11.51 -10.83 -7.72
N SER A 100 12.66 -10.61 -8.39
CA SER A 100 13.98 -10.40 -7.73
C SER A 100 14.43 -11.54 -6.81
N SER A 101 14.15 -12.79 -7.20
CA SER A 101 14.58 -13.97 -6.44
C SER A 101 16.07 -14.31 -6.61
N GLN A 102 16.70 -13.80 -7.67
CA GLN A 102 18.10 -14.03 -8.03
C GLN A 102 19.02 -12.87 -7.60
N SER A 103 20.34 -13.13 -7.52
CA SER A 103 21.34 -12.14 -7.06
C SER A 103 21.27 -10.82 -7.83
N TYR A 104 21.22 -10.85 -9.15
CA TYR A 104 21.13 -9.64 -9.95
C TYR A 104 19.87 -8.80 -9.66
N GLY A 105 18.70 -9.45 -9.59
CA GLY A 105 17.45 -8.75 -9.23
C GLY A 105 17.48 -8.17 -7.81
N ARG A 106 18.17 -8.87 -6.88
CA ARG A 106 18.41 -8.38 -5.52
C ARG A 106 19.30 -7.13 -5.54
N GLU A 107 20.42 -7.15 -6.29
CA GLU A 107 21.33 -6.00 -6.43
C GLU A 107 20.60 -4.78 -6.99
N VAL A 108 19.83 -4.94 -8.07
CA VAL A 108 19.02 -3.87 -8.66
C VAL A 108 18.05 -3.30 -7.63
N LEU A 109 17.36 -4.15 -6.87
CA LEU A 109 16.41 -3.71 -5.85
C LEU A 109 17.08 -2.87 -4.75
N PHE A 110 18.28 -3.25 -4.30
CA PHE A 110 19.03 -2.52 -3.28
C PHE A 110 19.60 -1.20 -3.81
N ASP A 111 20.25 -1.22 -4.96
CA ASP A 111 20.99 -0.06 -5.49
C ASP A 111 20.02 1.01 -5.98
N TYR A 112 19.06 0.63 -6.79
CA TYR A 112 18.07 1.58 -7.32
C TYR A 112 17.01 1.93 -6.29
N GLY A 113 16.64 1.02 -5.41
CA GLY A 113 15.81 1.33 -4.24
C GLY A 113 16.44 2.43 -3.38
N ARG A 114 17.76 2.36 -3.12
CA ARG A 114 18.49 3.41 -2.38
C ARG A 114 18.51 4.74 -3.12
N ARG A 115 18.70 4.72 -4.43
CA ARG A 115 18.68 5.94 -5.26
C ARG A 115 17.30 6.62 -5.20
N PHE A 116 16.23 5.85 -5.37
CA PHE A 116 14.87 6.35 -5.24
C PHE A 116 14.55 6.82 -3.81
N LYS A 117 15.03 6.11 -2.79
CA LYS A 117 14.88 6.54 -1.39
C LYS A 117 15.47 7.90 -1.14
N ASN A 118 16.73 8.10 -1.56
CA ASN A 118 17.40 9.39 -1.43
C ASN A 118 16.68 10.53 -2.17
N LEU A 119 16.10 10.21 -3.32
CA LEU A 119 15.33 11.19 -4.10
C LEU A 119 14.00 11.54 -3.39
N CYS A 120 13.28 10.55 -2.90
CA CYS A 120 12.03 10.74 -2.16
C CYS A 120 12.27 11.56 -0.89
N ASP A 121 13.30 11.24 -0.11
CA ASP A 121 13.65 11.98 1.11
C ASP A 121 13.92 13.48 0.84
N LYS A 122 14.60 13.80 -0.27
CA LYS A 122 14.87 15.17 -0.68
C LYS A 122 13.61 15.94 -1.10
N ASN A 123 12.54 15.23 -1.46
CA ASN A 123 11.29 15.81 -1.95
C ASN A 123 10.11 15.59 -1.00
N GLY A 124 10.38 15.13 0.24
CA GLY A 124 9.36 14.97 1.27
C GLY A 124 8.40 13.78 1.08
N ALA A 125 8.69 12.88 0.13
CA ALA A 125 7.88 11.69 -0.13
C ALA A 125 8.39 10.47 0.67
N GLN A 126 7.48 9.58 1.06
CA GLN A 126 7.83 8.28 1.63
C GLN A 126 8.00 7.24 0.52
N LEU A 127 9.18 6.62 0.45
CA LEU A 127 9.38 5.48 -0.45
C LEU A 127 8.83 4.21 0.15
N THR A 128 8.08 3.44 -0.64
CA THR A 128 7.56 2.12 -0.26
C THR A 128 7.84 1.11 -1.37
N LEU A 129 8.38 -0.05 -1.02
CA LEU A 129 8.57 -1.16 -1.95
C LEU A 129 7.26 -1.93 -2.11
N PHE A 130 6.76 -2.03 -3.33
CA PHE A 130 5.67 -2.93 -3.67
C PHE A 130 6.26 -4.33 -3.92
N MET A 131 6.17 -5.20 -2.92
CA MET A 131 6.59 -6.59 -3.04
C MET A 131 5.63 -7.35 -3.93
N VAL A 132 6.11 -7.78 -5.08
CA VAL A 132 5.38 -8.65 -6.01
C VAL A 132 5.64 -10.12 -5.72
N TRP A 133 5.13 -11.00 -6.56
CA TRP A 133 5.15 -12.47 -6.47
C TRP A 133 5.89 -13.06 -7.68
N PRO A 134 6.49 -14.25 -7.56
CA PRO A 134 7.01 -14.97 -8.72
C PRO A 134 5.86 -15.56 -9.56
N SER A 135 6.14 -15.96 -10.80
CA SER A 135 5.17 -16.75 -11.56
C SER A 135 4.87 -18.09 -10.88
N GLN A 136 3.72 -18.66 -11.13
CA GLN A 136 3.29 -19.95 -10.57
C GLN A 136 4.29 -21.08 -10.88
N ASN A 137 4.89 -21.06 -12.08
CA ASN A 137 5.92 -22.02 -12.46
C ASN A 137 7.22 -21.89 -11.65
N HIS A 138 7.43 -20.76 -11.00
CA HIS A 138 8.58 -20.48 -10.13
C HIS A 138 8.18 -20.33 -8.66
N TYR A 139 7.11 -20.99 -8.25
CA TYR A 139 6.57 -20.92 -6.89
C TYR A 139 7.63 -21.14 -5.81
N ALA A 140 8.53 -22.08 -6.01
CA ALA A 140 9.62 -22.38 -5.09
C ALA A 140 10.54 -21.17 -4.78
N THR A 141 10.48 -20.09 -5.58
CA THR A 141 11.30 -18.89 -5.37
C THR A 141 10.62 -17.84 -4.47
N PHE A 142 9.38 -18.06 -3.99
CA PHE A 142 8.65 -17.10 -3.16
C PHE A 142 9.44 -16.65 -1.93
N ASP A 143 10.05 -17.57 -1.20
CA ASP A 143 10.79 -17.24 0.02
C ASP A 143 11.99 -16.34 -0.29
N SER A 144 12.66 -16.55 -1.42
CA SER A 144 13.75 -15.68 -1.89
C SER A 144 13.25 -14.30 -2.30
N VAL A 145 12.09 -14.21 -2.98
CA VAL A 145 11.46 -12.93 -3.34
C VAL A 145 11.09 -12.15 -2.08
N ILE A 146 10.43 -12.78 -1.12
CA ILE A 146 10.02 -12.16 0.15
C ILE A 146 11.25 -11.66 0.91
N LYS A 147 12.23 -12.54 1.12
CA LYS A 147 13.46 -12.21 1.83
C LYS A 147 14.19 -11.02 1.19
N ASN A 148 14.35 -11.01 -0.13
CA ASN A 148 15.08 -9.96 -0.83
C ASN A 148 14.38 -8.60 -0.71
N HIS A 149 13.06 -8.56 -0.78
CA HIS A 149 12.30 -7.32 -0.59
C HIS A 149 12.33 -6.83 0.86
N GLU A 150 12.17 -7.73 1.84
CA GLU A 150 12.26 -7.38 3.28
C GLU A 150 13.67 -6.87 3.63
N ASP A 151 14.72 -7.56 3.18
CA ASP A 151 16.11 -7.13 3.37
C ASP A 151 16.37 -5.76 2.73
N ALA A 152 15.88 -5.52 1.51
CA ALA A 152 16.06 -4.25 0.81
C ALA A 152 15.33 -3.11 1.54
N ALA A 153 14.06 -3.30 1.89
CA ALA A 153 13.27 -2.29 2.62
C ALA A 153 13.98 -1.90 3.92
N LYS A 154 14.46 -2.89 4.68
CA LYS A 154 15.22 -2.66 5.92
C LYS A 154 16.53 -1.91 5.67
N ALA A 155 17.31 -2.33 4.66
CA ALA A 155 18.63 -1.77 4.38
C ALA A 155 18.59 -0.32 3.89
N ILE A 156 17.50 0.08 3.23
CA ILE A 156 17.32 1.44 2.70
C ILE A 156 16.36 2.29 3.55
N ASN A 157 15.84 1.75 4.66
CA ASN A 157 14.85 2.41 5.52
C ASN A 157 13.60 2.88 4.73
N ALA A 158 13.03 1.98 3.93
CA ALA A 158 11.81 2.22 3.16
C ALA A 158 10.63 1.44 3.72
N GLY A 159 9.41 1.88 3.41
CA GLY A 159 8.20 1.09 3.63
C GLY A 159 8.17 -0.16 2.75
N ILE A 160 7.30 -1.10 3.07
CA ILE A 160 7.04 -2.30 2.26
C ILE A 160 5.57 -2.64 2.25
N CYS A 161 4.99 -2.83 1.06
CA CYS A 161 3.66 -3.42 0.88
C CYS A 161 3.84 -4.90 0.51
N PRO A 162 3.61 -5.83 1.45
CA PRO A 162 4.05 -7.21 1.33
C PRO A 162 3.06 -8.10 0.55
N VAL A 163 2.61 -7.66 -0.64
CA VAL A 163 1.57 -8.36 -1.43
C VAL A 163 1.97 -9.79 -1.74
N GLY A 164 3.20 -10.02 -2.21
CA GLY A 164 3.69 -11.37 -2.51
C GLY A 164 3.66 -12.29 -1.30
N LYS A 165 3.96 -11.77 -0.10
CA LYS A 165 3.90 -12.55 1.15
C LYS A 165 2.45 -12.93 1.50
N VAL A 166 1.49 -11.99 1.33
CA VAL A 166 0.06 -12.25 1.54
C VAL A 166 -0.44 -13.30 0.55
N TRP A 167 -0.03 -13.23 -0.71
CA TRP A 167 -0.37 -14.22 -1.72
C TRP A 167 0.15 -15.61 -1.35
N LYS A 168 1.44 -15.71 -0.99
CA LYS A 168 2.03 -17.00 -0.56
C LYS A 168 1.28 -17.59 0.62
N THR A 169 0.99 -16.77 1.64
CA THR A 169 0.25 -17.22 2.82
C THR A 169 -1.12 -17.79 2.47
N HIS A 170 -1.84 -17.15 1.55
CA HIS A 170 -3.13 -17.65 1.06
C HIS A 170 -2.97 -18.96 0.31
N PHE A 171 -2.02 -19.04 -0.62
CA PHE A 171 -1.78 -20.25 -1.43
C PHE A 171 -1.38 -21.45 -0.56
N ASP A 172 -0.47 -21.26 0.38
CA ASP A 172 -0.01 -22.31 1.29
C ASP A 172 -1.14 -22.82 2.20
N ALA A 173 -2.05 -21.94 2.61
CA ALA A 173 -3.15 -22.31 3.51
C ALA A 173 -4.33 -22.96 2.79
N THR A 174 -4.56 -22.64 1.51
CA THR A 174 -5.82 -23.01 0.82
C THR A 174 -5.63 -23.85 -0.43
N GLY A 175 -4.46 -23.83 -1.05
CA GLY A 175 -4.23 -24.37 -2.38
C GLY A 175 -4.96 -23.62 -3.51
N ASP A 176 -5.57 -22.46 -3.21
CA ASP A 176 -6.30 -21.63 -4.19
C ASP A 176 -5.36 -20.62 -4.84
N TYR A 177 -4.97 -20.90 -6.07
CA TYR A 177 -4.09 -20.02 -6.88
C TYR A 177 -4.85 -18.99 -7.72
N SER A 178 -6.12 -18.73 -7.43
CA SER A 178 -6.99 -17.84 -8.21
C SER A 178 -6.56 -16.36 -8.24
N PHE A 179 -5.52 -15.98 -7.49
CA PHE A 179 -4.92 -14.65 -7.61
C PHE A 179 -4.09 -14.48 -8.88
N TYR A 180 -3.57 -15.58 -9.46
CA TYR A 180 -2.97 -15.56 -10.78
C TYR A 180 -4.01 -15.47 -11.89
N GLY A 181 -3.67 -14.75 -12.93
CA GLY A 181 -4.37 -14.81 -14.23
C GLY A 181 -4.06 -16.08 -15.00
N PRO A 182 -4.64 -16.24 -16.20
CA PRO A 182 -4.50 -17.47 -16.99
C PRO A 182 -3.07 -17.82 -17.39
N ASP A 183 -2.17 -16.83 -17.43
CA ASP A 183 -0.74 -17.05 -17.77
C ASP A 183 0.11 -17.49 -16.57
N GLY A 184 -0.48 -17.57 -15.37
CA GLY A 184 0.22 -17.94 -14.15
C GLY A 184 1.26 -16.94 -13.68
N PHE A 185 1.20 -15.68 -14.17
CA PHE A 185 2.12 -14.63 -13.79
C PHE A 185 1.43 -13.28 -13.48
N HIS A 186 0.70 -12.73 -14.46
CA HIS A 186 -0.06 -11.51 -14.21
C HIS A 186 -1.21 -11.78 -13.23
N PRO A 187 -1.62 -10.77 -12.46
CA PRO A 187 -2.70 -10.96 -11.50
C PRO A 187 -4.05 -11.16 -12.21
N SER A 188 -4.88 -12.06 -11.68
CA SER A 188 -6.31 -12.02 -11.97
C SER A 188 -6.92 -10.73 -11.39
N ARG A 189 -8.18 -10.42 -11.76
CA ARG A 189 -8.88 -9.29 -11.14
C ARG A 189 -8.98 -9.46 -9.61
N LYS A 190 -9.22 -10.68 -9.12
CA LYS A 190 -9.21 -11.02 -7.68
C LYS A 190 -7.85 -10.73 -7.04
N GLY A 191 -6.76 -11.14 -7.68
CA GLY A 191 -5.40 -10.89 -7.20
C GLY A 191 -5.09 -9.39 -7.14
N SER A 192 -5.52 -8.60 -8.13
CA SER A 192 -5.34 -7.14 -8.10
C SER A 192 -6.14 -6.47 -6.98
N HIS A 193 -7.36 -6.93 -6.66
CA HIS A 193 -8.11 -6.42 -5.50
C HIS A 193 -7.39 -6.72 -4.19
N VAL A 194 -6.88 -7.95 -4.01
CA VAL A 194 -6.07 -8.29 -2.82
C VAL A 194 -4.81 -7.42 -2.73
N ALA A 195 -4.15 -7.17 -3.87
CA ALA A 195 -3.00 -6.26 -3.90
C ALA A 195 -3.38 -4.83 -3.47
N ALA A 196 -4.51 -4.31 -3.94
CA ALA A 196 -5.01 -2.99 -3.56
C ALA A 196 -5.33 -2.89 -2.06
N GLU A 197 -5.99 -3.90 -1.49
CA GLU A 197 -6.27 -3.99 -0.05
C GLU A 197 -4.98 -3.96 0.79
N VAL A 198 -3.97 -4.75 0.39
CA VAL A 198 -2.66 -4.79 1.07
C VAL A 198 -1.95 -3.44 0.96
N ILE A 199 -1.96 -2.81 -0.22
CA ILE A 199 -1.34 -1.50 -0.43
C ILE A 199 -1.98 -0.45 0.47
N ILE A 200 -3.30 -0.36 0.54
CA ILE A 200 -3.97 0.57 1.44
C ILE A 200 -3.65 0.28 2.91
N SER A 201 -3.59 -0.99 3.30
CA SER A 201 -3.31 -1.37 4.69
C SER A 201 -1.86 -1.17 5.11
N CYS A 202 -0.90 -1.06 4.18
CA CYS A 202 0.49 -0.80 4.50
C CYS A 202 0.86 0.70 4.48
N LEU A 203 0.04 1.54 3.82
CA LEU A 203 0.28 2.98 3.73
C LEU A 203 -0.46 3.77 4.82
N PHE A 204 -1.59 3.23 5.29
CA PHE A 204 -2.52 3.90 6.21
C PHE A 204 -2.97 3.00 7.37
#